data_dea6acf0d1ce8b97e903513b1afbfac9
#
_entry.id   dea6acf0d1ce8b97e903513b1afbfac9
#
_cell.length_a   1.000
_cell.length_b   1.000
_cell.length_c   1.000
_cell.angle_alpha   90.00
_cell.angle_beta   90.00
_cell.angle_gamma   90.00
#
_symmetry.space_group_name_H-M   'P 1'
#
loop_
_entity.id
_entity.type
_entity.pdbx_description
1 polymer ?
#
loop_
_entity_poly.entity_id
_entity_poly.type
_entity_poly.pdbx_seq_one_letter_code
_entity_poly.pdbx_strand_id
1 'polypeptide(L)'
;MLSPLDFLSDLTNPLLSFLPKALLVAVVCSVVAGVIGSHVVLRGMAFIGDAVAHSVFPGLAVAFLMQGSLLLGGSIAGLTTAILVAVVSQNRRLKEDSVIGILFAGAFALGIVIISRAPGYSGSLQQFLFGSITGITDDDIVIVCVAGALVLALEWVVHKELVTVGLDRETAQASNLPVFALDLLLYVLVTMTVVISVQVIGNVLVLALLVTPAATARLLTDRLGHMMVLAPVIGGFSALVGLYLSWSIDLPAGGTIVLVATAVFLACWLVAPHGLLALRLDCTAPHHRHARVADDTHRAHLEIGSHVTDPQ
;
A
#
# COMPACT_ATOMS: atom_id res chain seq x y z
N MET A 1 -31.19 6.34 7.05
CA MET A 1 -30.33 5.34 6.39
C MET A 1 -31.08 4.76 5.21
N LEU A 2 -30.54 4.86 4.02
CA LEU A 2 -31.11 4.23 2.82
C LEU A 2 -31.00 2.71 2.95
N SER A 3 -31.97 1.96 2.40
CA SER A 3 -31.84 0.49 2.40
C SER A 3 -30.77 0.07 1.38
N PRO A 4 -30.11 -1.09 1.57
CA PRO A 4 -29.17 -1.60 0.55
C PRO A 4 -29.79 -1.78 -0.83
N LEU A 5 -31.10 -2.01 -0.90
CA LEU A 5 -31.85 -2.12 -2.16
C LEU A 5 -32.01 -0.76 -2.85
N ASP A 6 -32.22 0.31 -2.07
CA ASP A 6 -32.29 1.67 -2.60
C ASP A 6 -30.93 2.09 -3.19
N PHE A 7 -29.81 1.74 -2.53
CA PHE A 7 -28.47 1.99 -3.06
C PHE A 7 -28.22 1.24 -4.39
N LEU A 8 -28.67 -0.01 -4.51
CA LEU A 8 -28.56 -0.75 -5.78
C LEU A 8 -29.41 -0.09 -6.88
N SER A 9 -30.60 0.42 -6.55
CA SER A 9 -31.42 1.14 -7.51
C SER A 9 -30.81 2.48 -7.92
N ASP A 10 -30.16 3.17 -6.98
CA ASP A 10 -29.45 4.43 -7.23
C ASP A 10 -28.22 4.25 -8.13
N LEU A 11 -27.53 3.11 -8.05
CA LEU A 11 -26.44 2.75 -8.96
C LEU A 11 -26.89 2.61 -10.43
N THR A 12 -28.14 2.29 -10.67
CA THR A 12 -28.72 2.17 -12.03
C THR A 12 -29.46 3.43 -12.49
N ASN A 13 -29.57 4.45 -11.63
CA ASN A 13 -30.26 5.69 -11.93
C ASN A 13 -29.40 6.61 -12.80
N PRO A 14 -29.86 7.00 -14.02
CA PRO A 14 -29.10 7.89 -14.91
C PRO A 14 -28.76 9.26 -14.31
N LEU A 15 -29.59 9.76 -13.37
CA LEU A 15 -29.36 11.03 -12.68
C LEU A 15 -28.20 10.97 -11.68
N LEU A 16 -27.82 9.78 -11.25
CA LEU A 16 -26.75 9.52 -10.27
C LEU A 16 -25.53 8.83 -10.92
N SER A 17 -25.27 9.15 -12.19
CA SER A 17 -24.21 8.52 -12.99
C SER A 17 -22.80 8.62 -12.38
N PHE A 18 -22.56 9.56 -11.46
CA PHE A 18 -21.30 9.69 -10.72
C PHE A 18 -21.07 8.52 -9.74
N LEU A 19 -22.15 7.95 -9.18
CA LEU A 19 -22.04 6.89 -8.15
C LEU A 19 -21.44 5.58 -8.68
N PRO A 20 -21.93 5.00 -9.80
CA PRO A 20 -21.29 3.82 -10.40
C PRO A 20 -19.88 4.11 -10.91
N LYS A 21 -19.60 5.32 -11.43
CA LYS A 21 -18.25 5.73 -11.84
C LYS A 21 -17.29 5.76 -10.65
N ALA A 22 -17.71 6.36 -9.53
CA ALA A 22 -16.95 6.41 -8.29
C ALA A 22 -16.64 5.00 -7.75
N LEU A 23 -17.65 4.13 -7.74
CA LEU A 23 -17.48 2.74 -7.30
C LEU A 23 -16.49 1.97 -8.19
N LEU A 24 -16.65 2.09 -9.52
CA LEU A 24 -15.76 1.43 -10.47
C LEU A 24 -14.32 1.87 -10.28
N VAL A 25 -14.06 3.17 -10.22
CA VAL A 25 -12.71 3.71 -10.03
C VAL A 25 -12.14 3.29 -8.68
N ALA A 26 -12.92 3.38 -7.58
CA ALA A 26 -12.46 2.95 -6.26
C ALA A 26 -12.09 1.45 -6.22
N VAL A 27 -12.87 0.59 -6.90
CA VAL A 27 -12.58 -0.84 -7.01
C VAL A 27 -11.33 -1.09 -7.85
N VAL A 28 -11.19 -0.45 -9.02
CA VAL A 28 -10.00 -0.58 -9.87
C VAL A 28 -8.75 -0.11 -9.12
N CYS A 29 -8.80 1.06 -8.48
CA CYS A 29 -7.70 1.55 -7.65
C CYS A 29 -7.38 0.58 -6.49
N SER A 30 -8.40 -0.01 -5.85
CA SER A 30 -8.22 -1.02 -4.79
C SER A 30 -7.50 -2.26 -5.30
N VAL A 31 -7.81 -2.71 -6.52
CA VAL A 31 -7.13 -3.87 -7.13
C VAL A 31 -5.66 -3.55 -7.38
N VAL A 32 -5.37 -2.45 -8.05
CA VAL A 32 -4.00 -2.04 -8.36
C VAL A 32 -3.20 -1.78 -7.07
N ALA A 33 -3.76 -0.98 -6.16
CA ALA A 33 -3.13 -0.65 -4.89
C ALA A 33 -2.95 -1.89 -4.00
N GLY A 34 -3.89 -2.82 -3.96
CA GLY A 34 -3.79 -4.06 -3.17
C GLY A 34 -2.68 -4.98 -3.64
N VAL A 35 -2.52 -5.14 -4.98
CA VAL A 35 -1.42 -5.94 -5.56
C VAL A 35 -0.07 -5.29 -5.27
N ILE A 36 0.10 -4.03 -5.63
CA ILE A 36 1.37 -3.29 -5.42
C ILE A 36 1.66 -3.13 -3.93
N GLY A 37 0.64 -2.82 -3.12
CA GLY A 37 0.73 -2.70 -1.66
C GLY A 37 1.20 -3.99 -0.98
N SER A 38 0.90 -5.17 -1.54
CA SER A 38 1.40 -6.45 -1.01
C SER A 38 2.94 -6.52 -1.08
N HIS A 39 3.57 -6.04 -2.16
CA HIS A 39 5.02 -5.93 -2.25
C HIS A 39 5.58 -4.87 -1.30
N VAL A 40 4.91 -3.72 -1.20
CA VAL A 40 5.29 -2.61 -0.31
C VAL A 40 5.30 -3.04 1.16
N VAL A 41 4.22 -3.70 1.61
CA VAL A 41 4.09 -4.18 3.00
C VAL A 41 5.12 -5.25 3.32
N LEU A 42 5.38 -6.21 2.41
CA LEU A 42 6.39 -7.25 2.64
C LEU A 42 7.81 -6.71 2.73
N ARG A 43 8.12 -5.63 2.01
CA ARG A 43 9.43 -4.97 2.08
C ARG A 43 9.56 -3.99 3.26
N GLY A 44 8.50 -3.80 4.06
CA GLY A 44 8.50 -2.86 5.19
C GLY A 44 8.53 -1.39 4.79
N MET A 45 8.10 -1.05 3.55
CA MET A 45 8.12 0.29 2.99
C MET A 45 6.73 0.97 3.09
N ALA A 46 6.05 0.85 4.23
CA ALA A 46 4.67 1.34 4.36
C ALA A 46 4.51 2.84 4.08
N PHE A 47 5.54 3.65 4.33
CA PHE A 47 5.52 5.10 4.11
C PHE A 47 5.78 5.53 2.66
N ILE A 48 6.16 4.62 1.75
CA ILE A 48 6.48 5.01 0.37
C ILE A 48 5.26 5.60 -0.36
N GLY A 49 4.06 5.09 -0.08
CA GLY A 49 2.82 5.62 -0.66
C GLY A 49 2.60 7.08 -0.28
N ASP A 50 2.77 7.41 1.01
CA ASP A 50 2.62 8.76 1.55
C ASP A 50 3.70 9.70 1.00
N ALA A 51 4.94 9.23 1.00
CA ALA A 51 6.06 9.99 0.47
C ALA A 51 5.87 10.34 -1.00
N VAL A 52 5.45 9.38 -1.82
CA VAL A 52 5.18 9.62 -3.25
C VAL A 52 4.00 10.55 -3.43
N ALA A 53 2.88 10.33 -2.73
CA ALA A 53 1.69 11.15 -2.87
C ALA A 53 1.94 12.64 -2.56
N HIS A 54 2.77 12.93 -1.57
CA HIS A 54 3.15 14.30 -1.25
C HIS A 54 4.30 14.85 -2.09
N SER A 55 5.22 14.00 -2.55
CA SER A 55 6.32 14.42 -3.43
C SER A 55 5.88 14.77 -4.86
N VAL A 56 4.69 14.36 -5.25
CA VAL A 56 4.03 14.79 -6.49
C VAL A 56 3.65 16.28 -6.45
N PHE A 57 3.46 16.84 -5.25
CA PHE A 57 2.96 18.20 -5.05
C PHE A 57 3.78 19.32 -5.73
N PRO A 58 5.14 19.33 -5.72
CA PRO A 58 5.90 20.33 -6.46
C PRO A 58 5.60 20.36 -7.96
N GLY A 59 5.45 19.18 -8.56
CA GLY A 59 5.12 19.07 -9.98
C GLY A 59 3.70 19.56 -10.30
N LEU A 60 2.74 19.28 -9.42
CA LEU A 60 1.39 19.83 -9.54
C LEU A 60 1.40 21.36 -9.40
N ALA A 61 2.17 21.89 -8.44
CA ALA A 61 2.30 23.32 -8.22
C ALA A 61 2.89 24.05 -9.45
N VAL A 62 3.94 23.49 -10.06
CA VAL A 62 4.53 24.03 -11.29
C VAL A 62 3.55 23.93 -12.45
N ALA A 63 2.90 22.79 -12.65
CA ALA A 63 1.92 22.59 -13.70
C ALA A 63 0.73 23.58 -13.56
N PHE A 64 0.26 23.81 -12.34
CA PHE A 64 -0.79 24.77 -12.04
C PHE A 64 -0.37 26.19 -12.40
N LEU A 65 0.84 26.64 -12.01
CA LEU A 65 1.36 27.97 -12.35
C LEU A 65 1.55 28.16 -13.86
N MET A 66 1.93 27.11 -14.57
CA MET A 66 2.13 27.14 -16.03
C MET A 66 0.84 26.88 -16.81
N GLN A 67 -0.30 26.70 -16.14
CA GLN A 67 -1.56 26.28 -16.74
C GLN A 67 -1.43 25.04 -17.64
N GLY A 68 -0.52 24.14 -17.24
CA GLY A 68 -0.23 22.90 -17.93
C GLY A 68 -1.05 21.70 -17.41
N SER A 69 -0.73 20.51 -17.91
CA SER A 69 -1.37 19.28 -17.46
C SER A 69 -0.89 18.90 -16.05
N LEU A 70 -1.80 18.85 -15.08
CA LEU A 70 -1.52 18.41 -13.71
C LEU A 70 -1.03 16.96 -13.67
N LEU A 71 -1.58 16.09 -14.55
CA LEU A 71 -1.15 14.70 -14.68
C LEU A 71 0.33 14.59 -15.07
N LEU A 72 0.76 15.36 -16.07
CA LEU A 72 2.16 15.37 -16.50
C LEU A 72 3.08 15.93 -15.42
N GLY A 73 2.71 17.05 -14.79
CA GLY A 73 3.50 17.65 -13.71
C GLY A 73 3.65 16.69 -12.52
N GLY A 74 2.56 16.08 -12.09
CA GLY A 74 2.56 15.09 -11.04
C GLY A 74 3.39 13.85 -11.37
N SER A 75 3.24 13.32 -12.59
CA SER A 75 3.99 12.15 -13.04
C SER A 75 5.50 12.40 -13.09
N ILE A 76 5.93 13.55 -13.59
CA ILE A 76 7.35 13.92 -13.65
C ILE A 76 7.94 14.06 -12.25
N ALA A 77 7.26 14.75 -11.34
CA ALA A 77 7.75 14.92 -9.97
C ALA A 77 7.79 13.58 -9.21
N GLY A 78 6.73 12.77 -9.32
CA GLY A 78 6.68 11.45 -8.72
C GLY A 78 7.78 10.52 -9.26
N LEU A 79 7.99 10.48 -10.57
CA LEU A 79 9.05 9.68 -11.20
C LEU A 79 10.44 10.15 -10.77
N THR A 80 10.65 11.47 -10.69
CA THR A 80 11.91 12.05 -10.18
C THR A 80 12.16 11.59 -8.75
N THR A 81 11.14 11.63 -7.90
CA THR A 81 11.25 11.15 -6.51
C THR A 81 11.52 9.65 -6.46
N ALA A 82 10.85 8.84 -7.26
CA ALA A 82 11.11 7.40 -7.34
C ALA A 82 12.56 7.09 -7.69
N ILE A 83 13.12 7.81 -8.67
CA ILE A 83 14.54 7.67 -9.08
C ILE A 83 15.46 8.11 -7.94
N LEU A 84 15.19 9.25 -7.28
CA LEU A 84 15.99 9.73 -6.16
C LEU A 84 15.98 8.75 -4.99
N VAL A 85 14.80 8.22 -4.64
CA VAL A 85 14.67 7.17 -3.61
C VAL A 85 15.50 5.95 -4.00
N ALA A 86 15.37 5.45 -5.24
CA ALA A 86 16.11 4.29 -5.70
C ALA A 86 17.63 4.48 -5.62
N VAL A 87 18.14 5.65 -6.02
CA VAL A 87 19.58 5.96 -6.01
C VAL A 87 20.10 6.12 -4.59
N VAL A 88 19.40 6.88 -3.73
CA VAL A 88 19.87 7.16 -2.35
C VAL A 88 19.73 5.92 -1.46
N SER A 89 18.71 5.08 -1.66
CA SER A 89 18.50 3.83 -0.92
C SER A 89 19.56 2.76 -1.19
N GLN A 90 20.41 2.91 -2.23
CA GLN A 90 21.58 2.03 -2.41
C GLN A 90 22.60 2.16 -1.27
N ASN A 91 22.60 3.26 -0.57
CA ASN A 91 23.48 3.46 0.57
C ASN A 91 22.98 2.65 1.77
N ARG A 92 23.53 1.46 1.98
CA ARG A 92 23.16 0.51 3.03
C ARG A 92 23.26 1.05 4.47
N ARG A 93 23.82 2.26 4.67
CA ARG A 93 23.89 2.89 5.99
C ARG A 93 22.57 3.50 6.44
N LEU A 94 21.66 3.76 5.51
CA LEU A 94 20.36 4.35 5.78
C LEU A 94 19.26 3.30 5.54
N LYS A 95 18.27 3.28 6.41
CA LYS A 95 17.04 2.51 6.17
C LYS A 95 16.25 3.18 5.05
N GLU A 96 15.65 2.36 4.17
CA GLU A 96 14.83 2.85 3.04
C GLU A 96 13.75 3.84 3.49
N ASP A 97 13.04 3.54 4.58
CA ASP A 97 12.02 4.44 5.16
C ASP A 97 12.58 5.82 5.57
N SER A 98 13.83 5.89 6.07
CA SER A 98 14.44 7.17 6.43
C SER A 98 14.77 8.01 5.19
N VAL A 99 15.25 7.39 4.12
CA VAL A 99 15.51 8.05 2.83
C VAL A 99 14.20 8.58 2.24
N ILE A 100 13.17 7.74 2.23
CA ILE A 100 11.83 8.08 1.77
C ILE A 100 11.30 9.28 2.55
N GLY A 101 11.37 9.26 3.89
CA GLY A 101 10.89 10.36 4.74
C GLY A 101 11.61 11.69 4.51
N ILE A 102 12.93 11.67 4.32
CA ILE A 102 13.72 12.89 4.06
C ILE A 102 13.36 13.49 2.70
N LEU A 103 13.31 12.67 1.66
CA LEU A 103 12.98 13.12 0.29
C LEU A 103 11.54 13.63 0.21
N PHE A 104 10.61 12.94 0.88
CA PHE A 104 9.23 13.39 1.05
C PHE A 104 9.15 14.78 1.67
N ALA A 105 9.74 14.98 2.85
CA ALA A 105 9.67 16.26 3.56
C ALA A 105 10.25 17.39 2.72
N GLY A 106 11.38 17.15 2.05
CA GLY A 106 12.02 18.12 1.16
C GLY A 106 11.17 18.47 -0.06
N ALA A 107 10.62 17.47 -0.75
CA ALA A 107 9.75 17.66 -1.91
C ALA A 107 8.45 18.40 -1.52
N PHE A 108 7.80 17.99 -0.43
CA PHE A 108 6.58 18.63 0.05
C PHE A 108 6.81 20.10 0.41
N ALA A 109 7.89 20.39 1.15
CA ALA A 109 8.27 21.77 1.48
C ALA A 109 8.53 22.61 0.22
N LEU A 110 9.22 22.04 -0.79
CA LEU A 110 9.44 22.70 -2.07
C LEU A 110 8.10 23.02 -2.77
N GLY A 111 7.17 22.07 -2.78
CA GLY A 111 5.84 22.28 -3.34
C GLY A 111 5.09 23.43 -2.66
N ILE A 112 5.11 23.49 -1.32
CA ILE A 112 4.49 24.60 -0.56
C ILE A 112 5.15 25.94 -0.92
N VAL A 113 6.48 25.99 -1.03
CA VAL A 113 7.19 27.21 -1.40
C VAL A 113 6.80 27.70 -2.79
N ILE A 114 6.69 26.77 -3.76
CA ILE A 114 6.28 27.10 -5.14
C ILE A 114 4.85 27.64 -5.15
N ILE A 115 3.91 26.92 -4.53
CA ILE A 115 2.49 27.26 -4.58
C ILE A 115 2.14 28.53 -3.78
N SER A 116 2.93 28.84 -2.74
CA SER A 116 2.72 30.07 -1.95
C SER A 116 2.82 31.37 -2.79
N ARG A 117 3.44 31.27 -3.98
CA ARG A 117 3.54 32.35 -4.96
C ARG A 117 2.37 32.40 -5.94
N ALA A 118 1.46 31.42 -5.90
CA ALA A 118 0.34 31.32 -6.84
C ALA A 118 -0.85 32.21 -6.39
N PRO A 119 -1.37 33.08 -7.24
CA PRO A 119 -2.62 33.80 -6.96
C PRO A 119 -3.80 32.84 -6.92
N GLY A 120 -4.68 32.94 -5.91
CA GLY A 120 -5.94 32.17 -5.85
C GLY A 120 -5.84 30.75 -5.29
N TYR A 121 -4.79 30.41 -4.61
CA TYR A 121 -4.42 29.06 -4.13
C TYR A 121 -5.38 28.39 -3.12
N SER A 122 -6.18 29.13 -2.36
CA SER A 122 -6.89 28.62 -1.17
C SER A 122 -7.95 27.51 -1.41
N GLY A 123 -8.38 27.27 -2.66
CA GLY A 123 -9.40 26.26 -2.99
C GLY A 123 -8.85 24.90 -3.48
N SER A 124 -7.63 24.87 -4.03
CA SER A 124 -7.10 23.69 -4.71
C SER A 124 -6.51 22.63 -3.78
N LEU A 125 -6.06 23.00 -2.58
CA LEU A 125 -5.45 22.08 -1.62
C LEU A 125 -6.46 21.07 -1.06
N GLN A 126 -7.67 21.52 -0.77
CA GLN A 126 -8.73 20.65 -0.25
C GLN A 126 -9.14 19.59 -1.29
N GLN A 127 -9.26 19.98 -2.55
CA GLN A 127 -9.56 19.05 -3.64
C GLN A 127 -8.44 18.02 -3.86
N PHE A 128 -7.19 18.42 -3.71
CA PHE A 128 -6.06 17.53 -3.79
C PHE A 128 -6.04 16.47 -2.66
N LEU A 129 -6.36 16.87 -1.43
CA LEU A 129 -6.34 15.97 -0.27
C LEU A 129 -7.50 14.96 -0.29
N PHE A 130 -8.70 15.42 -0.65
CA PHE A 130 -9.92 14.62 -0.55
C PHE A 130 -10.43 14.08 -1.89
N GLY A 131 -9.84 14.50 -3.01
CA GLY A 131 -10.29 14.14 -4.34
C GLY A 131 -11.62 14.82 -4.72
N SER A 132 -12.11 14.54 -5.92
CA SER A 132 -13.42 14.98 -6.40
C SER A 132 -14.22 13.79 -6.92
N ILE A 133 -14.73 12.97 -6.02
CA ILE A 133 -15.50 11.75 -6.36
C ILE A 133 -16.74 12.07 -7.20
N THR A 134 -17.31 13.25 -7.03
CA THR A 134 -18.47 13.71 -7.81
C THR A 134 -18.11 14.26 -9.19
N GLY A 135 -16.84 14.55 -9.44
CA GLY A 135 -16.34 15.13 -10.69
C GLY A 135 -15.66 14.16 -11.63
N ILE A 136 -15.79 12.84 -11.44
CA ILE A 136 -15.14 11.81 -12.25
C ILE A 136 -15.70 11.83 -13.68
N THR A 137 -14.83 12.11 -14.64
CA THR A 137 -15.15 12.10 -16.07
C THR A 137 -14.98 10.70 -16.67
N ASP A 138 -15.54 10.48 -17.87
CA ASP A 138 -15.33 9.21 -18.58
C ASP A 138 -13.87 9.02 -19.00
N ASP A 139 -13.17 10.12 -19.29
CA ASP A 139 -11.74 10.10 -19.61
C ASP A 139 -10.90 9.66 -18.40
N ASP A 140 -11.26 10.09 -17.19
CA ASP A 140 -10.57 9.65 -15.96
C ASP A 140 -10.70 8.14 -15.75
N ILE A 141 -11.88 7.58 -16.03
CA ILE A 141 -12.10 6.13 -15.94
C ILE A 141 -11.19 5.37 -16.91
N VAL A 142 -11.11 5.85 -18.16
CA VAL A 142 -10.26 5.23 -19.17
C VAL A 142 -8.79 5.31 -18.76
N ILE A 143 -8.33 6.47 -18.28
CA ILE A 143 -6.95 6.66 -17.80
C ILE A 143 -6.65 5.70 -16.66
N VAL A 144 -7.51 5.63 -15.64
CA VAL A 144 -7.33 4.76 -14.47
C VAL A 144 -7.31 3.29 -14.88
N CYS A 145 -8.23 2.85 -15.74
CA CYS A 145 -8.30 1.47 -16.20
C CYS A 145 -7.08 1.08 -17.05
N VAL A 146 -6.69 1.92 -18.02
CA VAL A 146 -5.55 1.62 -18.92
C VAL A 146 -4.24 1.65 -18.15
N ALA A 147 -4.01 2.67 -17.34
CA ALA A 147 -2.78 2.78 -16.58
C ALA A 147 -2.71 1.75 -15.45
N GLY A 148 -3.83 1.45 -14.78
CA GLY A 148 -3.92 0.37 -13.80
C GLY A 148 -3.64 -1.00 -14.42
N ALA A 149 -4.20 -1.29 -15.60
CA ALA A 149 -3.91 -2.51 -16.34
C ALA A 149 -2.43 -2.62 -16.74
N LEU A 150 -1.81 -1.51 -17.15
CA LEU A 150 -0.38 -1.46 -17.46
C LEU A 150 0.48 -1.76 -16.23
N VAL A 151 0.17 -1.16 -15.08
CA VAL A 151 0.88 -1.42 -13.82
C VAL A 151 0.79 -2.90 -13.45
N LEU A 152 -0.41 -3.49 -13.49
CA LEU A 152 -0.62 -4.91 -13.17
C LEU A 152 0.08 -5.83 -14.18
N ALA A 153 0.07 -5.49 -15.46
CA ALA A 153 0.75 -6.26 -16.50
C ALA A 153 2.27 -6.25 -16.31
N LEU A 154 2.85 -5.08 -16.01
CA LEU A 154 4.29 -4.96 -15.72
C LEU A 154 4.66 -5.73 -14.45
N GLU A 155 3.86 -5.59 -13.38
CA GLU A 155 4.07 -6.36 -12.15
C GLU A 155 4.04 -7.86 -12.43
N TRP A 156 3.03 -8.33 -13.16
CA TRP A 156 2.87 -9.75 -13.46
C TRP A 156 4.05 -10.34 -14.27
N VAL A 157 4.62 -9.56 -15.20
CA VAL A 157 5.80 -9.97 -16.00
C VAL A 157 7.03 -10.14 -15.12
N VAL A 158 7.24 -9.24 -14.14
CA VAL A 158 8.43 -9.23 -13.27
C VAL A 158 8.16 -9.77 -11.86
N HIS A 159 6.98 -10.37 -11.65
CA HIS A 159 6.52 -10.83 -10.35
C HIS A 159 7.55 -11.72 -9.63
N LYS A 160 8.08 -12.72 -10.33
CA LYS A 160 9.02 -13.69 -9.75
C LYS A 160 10.32 -13.02 -9.29
N GLU A 161 10.84 -12.14 -10.10
CA GLU A 161 12.05 -11.39 -9.82
C GLU A 161 11.85 -10.42 -8.64
N LEU A 162 10.71 -9.71 -8.61
CA LEU A 162 10.36 -8.83 -7.50
C LEU A 162 10.21 -9.59 -6.18
N VAL A 163 9.63 -10.79 -6.21
CA VAL A 163 9.52 -11.66 -5.03
C VAL A 163 10.90 -12.09 -4.55
N THR A 164 11.77 -12.54 -5.46
CA THR A 164 13.12 -12.99 -5.11
C THR A 164 13.92 -11.86 -4.46
N VAL A 165 13.90 -10.66 -5.04
CA VAL A 165 14.59 -9.49 -4.47
C VAL A 165 13.99 -9.07 -3.12
N GLY A 166 12.67 -9.21 -2.96
CA GLY A 166 11.96 -8.86 -1.72
C GLY A 166 12.23 -9.83 -0.56
N LEU A 167 12.51 -11.10 -0.85
CA LEU A 167 12.81 -12.12 0.14
C LEU A 167 14.28 -12.09 0.58
N ASP A 168 15.20 -12.10 -0.38
CA ASP A 168 16.63 -12.10 -0.12
C ASP A 168 17.42 -11.43 -1.25
N ARG A 169 17.93 -10.25 -0.94
CA ARG A 169 18.73 -9.44 -1.87
C ARG A 169 20.08 -10.09 -2.23
N GLU A 170 20.70 -10.82 -1.29
CA GLU A 170 22.01 -11.46 -1.52
C GLU A 170 21.84 -12.63 -2.49
N THR A 171 20.83 -13.47 -2.28
CA THR A 171 20.47 -14.55 -3.20
C THR A 171 20.09 -14.03 -4.58
N ALA A 172 19.34 -12.91 -4.66
CA ALA A 172 18.99 -12.29 -5.94
C ALA A 172 20.23 -11.79 -6.70
N GLN A 173 21.19 -11.18 -6.00
CA GLN A 173 22.47 -10.75 -6.59
C GLN A 173 23.32 -11.94 -7.05
N ALA A 174 23.39 -13.00 -6.25
CA ALA A 174 24.09 -14.23 -6.62
C ALA A 174 23.48 -14.91 -7.86
N SER A 175 22.18 -14.73 -8.08
CA SER A 175 21.45 -15.19 -9.26
C SER A 175 21.55 -14.23 -10.48
N ASN A 176 22.44 -13.25 -10.43
CA ASN A 176 22.63 -12.21 -11.47
C ASN A 176 21.37 -11.38 -11.80
N LEU A 177 20.41 -11.27 -10.88
CA LEU A 177 19.26 -10.39 -11.08
C LEU A 177 19.67 -8.90 -10.94
N PRO A 178 19.17 -8.02 -11.80
CA PRO A 178 19.45 -6.58 -11.72
C PRO A 178 18.66 -5.93 -10.58
N VAL A 179 19.08 -6.16 -9.33
CA VAL A 179 18.36 -5.74 -8.11
C VAL A 179 18.00 -4.26 -8.14
N PHE A 180 18.93 -3.38 -8.55
CA PHE A 180 18.66 -1.94 -8.65
C PHE A 180 17.54 -1.61 -9.64
N ALA A 181 17.53 -2.25 -10.81
CA ALA A 181 16.49 -2.00 -11.81
C ALA A 181 15.12 -2.51 -11.34
N LEU A 182 15.09 -3.63 -10.61
CA LEU A 182 13.86 -4.18 -10.04
C LEU A 182 13.32 -3.33 -8.89
N ASP A 183 14.18 -2.79 -8.03
CA ASP A 183 13.78 -1.84 -7.00
C ASP A 183 13.26 -0.54 -7.61
N LEU A 184 13.98 0.02 -8.59
CA LEU A 184 13.53 1.20 -9.32
C LEU A 184 12.17 0.97 -9.99
N LEU A 185 12.00 -0.20 -10.61
CA LEU A 185 10.73 -0.56 -11.25
C LEU A 185 9.59 -0.61 -10.22
N LEU A 186 9.81 -1.22 -9.05
CA LEU A 186 8.80 -1.23 -8.00
C LEU A 186 8.43 0.18 -7.54
N TYR A 187 9.42 1.08 -7.34
CA TYR A 187 9.15 2.46 -6.96
C TYR A 187 8.38 3.21 -8.06
N VAL A 188 8.67 2.94 -9.33
CA VAL A 188 7.91 3.49 -10.47
C VAL A 188 6.48 2.95 -10.47
N LEU A 189 6.27 1.65 -10.24
CA LEU A 189 4.93 1.05 -10.17
C LEU A 189 4.10 1.65 -9.01
N VAL A 190 4.71 1.81 -7.82
CA VAL A 190 4.07 2.51 -6.69
C VAL A 190 3.71 3.94 -7.08
N THR A 191 4.66 4.66 -7.68
CA THR A 191 4.44 6.06 -8.10
C THR A 191 3.31 6.17 -9.11
N MET A 192 3.27 5.33 -10.13
CA MET A 192 2.18 5.32 -11.12
C MET A 192 0.85 5.00 -10.46
N THR A 193 0.80 4.00 -9.57
CA THR A 193 -0.41 3.67 -8.80
C THR A 193 -0.92 4.87 -8.02
N VAL A 194 -0.03 5.56 -7.30
CA VAL A 194 -0.38 6.74 -6.48
C VAL A 194 -0.83 7.91 -7.36
N VAL A 195 -0.05 8.28 -8.38
CA VAL A 195 -0.34 9.45 -9.25
C VAL A 195 -1.69 9.32 -9.94
N ILE A 196 -1.99 8.14 -10.49
CA ILE A 196 -3.26 7.88 -11.19
C ILE A 196 -4.43 7.95 -10.21
N SER A 197 -4.24 7.38 -9.02
CA SER A 197 -5.30 7.29 -8.01
C SER A 197 -5.56 8.62 -7.30
N VAL A 198 -4.51 9.39 -6.98
CA VAL A 198 -4.62 10.66 -6.22
C VAL A 198 -5.52 11.67 -6.92
N GLN A 199 -5.44 11.77 -8.24
CA GLN A 199 -6.23 12.75 -9.00
C GLN A 199 -7.72 12.49 -8.93
N VAL A 200 -8.13 11.23 -8.83
CA VAL A 200 -9.54 10.83 -8.89
C VAL A 200 -10.13 10.63 -7.50
N ILE A 201 -9.44 9.89 -6.64
CA ILE A 201 -9.96 9.49 -5.33
C ILE A 201 -9.32 10.23 -4.14
N GLY A 202 -8.33 11.08 -4.40
CA GLY A 202 -7.64 11.88 -3.39
C GLY A 202 -6.55 11.14 -2.64
N ASN A 203 -5.64 11.92 -2.03
CA ASN A 203 -4.42 11.42 -1.40
C ASN A 203 -4.68 10.48 -0.22
N VAL A 204 -5.58 10.86 0.68
CA VAL A 204 -5.87 10.10 1.91
C VAL A 204 -6.40 8.70 1.60
N LEU A 205 -7.27 8.59 0.59
CA LEU A 205 -7.87 7.30 0.22
C LEU A 205 -6.86 6.38 -0.48
N VAL A 206 -5.99 6.93 -1.34
CA VAL A 206 -4.95 6.14 -2.03
C VAL A 206 -4.02 5.46 -1.05
N LEU A 207 -3.55 6.21 -0.05
CA LEU A 207 -2.71 5.69 1.02
C LEU A 207 -3.36 4.55 1.78
N ALA A 208 -4.61 4.76 2.18
CA ALA A 208 -5.35 3.75 2.91
C ALA A 208 -5.55 2.49 2.08
N LEU A 209 -5.85 2.60 0.78
CA LEU A 209 -6.03 1.46 -0.12
C LEU A 209 -4.72 0.74 -0.46
N LEU A 210 -3.58 1.44 -0.45
CA LEU A 210 -2.27 0.83 -0.72
C LEU A 210 -1.78 -0.03 0.45
N VAL A 211 -1.90 0.48 1.68
CA VAL A 211 -1.28 -0.15 2.85
C VAL A 211 -2.26 -1.00 3.64
N THR A 212 -3.44 -0.46 3.98
CA THR A 212 -4.37 -1.11 4.93
C THR A 212 -4.87 -2.48 4.46
N PRO A 213 -5.36 -2.67 3.21
CA PRO A 213 -5.80 -3.98 2.76
C PRO A 213 -4.65 -4.99 2.66
N ALA A 214 -3.46 -4.55 2.23
CA ALA A 214 -2.29 -5.39 2.14
C ALA A 214 -1.78 -5.83 3.53
N ALA A 215 -1.76 -4.92 4.51
CA ALA A 215 -1.44 -5.23 5.91
C ALA A 215 -2.49 -6.18 6.52
N THR A 216 -3.78 -5.97 6.22
CA THR A 216 -4.85 -6.87 6.65
C THR A 216 -4.68 -8.27 6.06
N ALA A 217 -4.38 -8.37 4.76
CA ALA A 217 -4.11 -9.63 4.10
C ALA A 217 -2.89 -10.34 4.71
N ARG A 218 -1.86 -9.59 5.13
CA ARG A 218 -0.68 -10.13 5.81
C ARG A 218 -1.00 -10.77 7.17
N LEU A 219 -1.99 -10.26 7.89
CA LEU A 219 -2.47 -10.88 9.14
C LEU A 219 -3.18 -12.22 8.90
N LEU A 220 -3.76 -12.40 7.71
CA LEU A 220 -4.54 -13.59 7.36
C LEU A 220 -3.71 -14.67 6.67
N THR A 221 -2.58 -14.32 6.01
CA THR A 221 -1.77 -15.26 5.25
C THR A 221 -0.31 -14.86 5.18
N ASP A 222 0.57 -15.89 5.20
CA ASP A 222 2.01 -15.73 5.00
C ASP A 222 2.46 -15.88 3.56
N ARG A 223 1.54 -16.22 2.64
CA ARG A 223 1.86 -16.46 1.23
C ARG A 223 1.55 -15.21 0.40
N LEU A 224 2.57 -14.65 -0.25
CA LEU A 224 2.43 -13.46 -1.08
C LEU A 224 1.33 -13.60 -2.16
N GLY A 225 1.26 -14.72 -2.86
CA GLY A 225 0.23 -14.94 -3.87
C GLY A 225 -1.20 -14.84 -3.31
N HIS A 226 -1.44 -15.32 -2.08
CA HIS A 226 -2.73 -15.14 -1.41
C HIS A 226 -2.94 -13.69 -0.95
N MET A 227 -1.89 -12.99 -0.50
CA MET A 227 -1.98 -11.55 -0.17
C MET A 227 -2.41 -10.73 -1.38
N MET A 228 -1.84 -11.00 -2.56
CA MET A 228 -2.16 -10.28 -3.80
C MET A 228 -3.60 -10.51 -4.30
N VAL A 229 -4.30 -11.52 -3.79
CA VAL A 229 -5.72 -11.73 -4.06
C VAL A 229 -6.57 -11.16 -2.93
N LEU A 230 -6.18 -11.39 -1.68
CA LEU A 230 -6.94 -10.94 -0.50
C LEU A 230 -6.94 -9.43 -0.35
N ALA A 231 -5.80 -8.75 -0.60
CA ALA A 231 -5.71 -7.31 -0.46
C ALA A 231 -6.65 -6.55 -1.42
N PRO A 232 -6.70 -6.86 -2.74
CA PRO A 232 -7.72 -6.33 -3.63
C PRO A 232 -9.17 -6.59 -3.18
N VAL A 233 -9.45 -7.79 -2.70
CA VAL A 233 -10.81 -8.15 -2.22
C VAL A 233 -11.19 -7.33 -1.00
N ILE A 234 -10.30 -7.22 -0.02
CA ILE A 234 -10.52 -6.41 1.19
C ILE A 234 -10.67 -4.93 0.83
N GLY A 235 -9.81 -4.41 -0.06
CA GLY A 235 -9.88 -3.03 -0.53
C GLY A 235 -11.17 -2.74 -1.30
N GLY A 236 -11.56 -3.60 -2.23
CA GLY A 236 -12.81 -3.50 -3.00
C GLY A 236 -14.05 -3.59 -2.10
N PHE A 237 -14.05 -4.51 -1.13
CA PHE A 237 -15.10 -4.59 -0.12
C PHE A 237 -15.20 -3.30 0.71
N SER A 238 -14.05 -2.77 1.16
CA SER A 238 -14.00 -1.51 1.93
C SER A 238 -14.49 -0.32 1.09
N ALA A 239 -14.16 -0.29 -0.20
CA ALA A 239 -14.63 0.74 -1.13
C ALA A 239 -16.15 0.68 -1.32
N LEU A 240 -16.71 -0.53 -1.52
CA LEU A 240 -18.15 -0.72 -1.68
C LEU A 240 -18.93 -0.33 -0.43
N VAL A 241 -18.54 -0.88 0.73
CA VAL A 241 -19.23 -0.60 2.01
C VAL A 241 -19.04 0.87 2.41
N GLY A 242 -17.84 1.43 2.23
CA GLY A 242 -17.55 2.82 2.54
C GLY A 242 -18.34 3.78 1.67
N LEU A 243 -18.48 3.52 0.37
CA LEU A 243 -19.29 4.33 -0.53
C LEU A 243 -20.78 4.24 -0.20
N TYR A 244 -21.27 3.04 0.13
CA TYR A 244 -22.64 2.83 0.60
C TYR A 244 -22.93 3.66 1.88
N LEU A 245 -22.03 3.60 2.88
CA LEU A 245 -22.19 4.38 4.11
C LEU A 245 -22.10 5.90 3.84
N SER A 246 -21.16 6.32 3.00
CA SER A 246 -21.01 7.72 2.57
C SER A 246 -22.31 8.24 1.98
N TRP A 247 -22.89 7.50 1.02
CA TRP A 247 -24.15 7.86 0.37
C TRP A 247 -25.36 7.85 1.32
N SER A 248 -25.40 6.87 2.26
CA SER A 248 -26.53 6.71 3.20
C SER A 248 -26.59 7.76 4.31
N ILE A 249 -25.45 8.36 4.70
CA ILE A 249 -25.30 9.22 5.87
C ILE A 249 -24.79 10.63 5.49
N ASP A 250 -24.56 10.87 4.18
CA ASP A 250 -24.01 12.11 3.64
C ASP A 250 -22.64 12.48 4.23
N LEU A 251 -21.72 11.51 4.20
CA LEU A 251 -20.34 11.66 4.67
C LEU A 251 -19.35 11.74 3.51
N PRO A 252 -18.15 12.34 3.70
CA PRO A 252 -17.10 12.34 2.69
C PRO A 252 -16.67 10.91 2.32
N ALA A 253 -16.83 10.51 1.05
CA ALA A 253 -16.64 9.14 0.61
C ALA A 253 -15.20 8.62 0.86
N GLY A 254 -14.17 9.43 0.59
CA GLY A 254 -12.78 9.04 0.87
C GLY A 254 -12.55 8.69 2.33
N GLY A 255 -12.98 9.55 3.26
CA GLY A 255 -12.85 9.32 4.69
C GLY A 255 -13.63 8.08 5.17
N THR A 256 -14.84 7.88 4.66
CA THR A 256 -15.70 6.75 5.04
C THR A 256 -15.09 5.41 4.59
N ILE A 257 -14.55 5.34 3.37
CA ILE A 257 -13.85 4.15 2.86
C ILE A 257 -12.63 3.83 3.72
N VAL A 258 -11.84 4.85 4.11
CA VAL A 258 -10.67 4.67 4.99
C VAL A 258 -11.09 4.13 6.36
N LEU A 259 -12.16 4.67 6.96
CA LEU A 259 -12.66 4.19 8.24
C LEU A 259 -13.15 2.74 8.17
N VAL A 260 -13.84 2.35 7.10
CA VAL A 260 -14.25 0.96 6.88
C VAL A 260 -13.03 0.05 6.72
N ALA A 261 -12.04 0.43 5.91
CA ALA A 261 -10.80 -0.35 5.74
C ALA A 261 -10.06 -0.53 7.08
N THR A 262 -9.99 0.55 7.88
CA THR A 262 -9.38 0.51 9.21
C THR A 262 -10.17 -0.38 10.18
N ALA A 263 -11.50 -0.33 10.15
CA ALA A 263 -12.35 -1.20 10.95
C ALA A 263 -12.17 -2.68 10.59
N VAL A 264 -12.09 -3.00 9.30
CA VAL A 264 -11.78 -4.35 8.81
C VAL A 264 -10.40 -4.81 9.28
N PHE A 265 -9.38 -3.94 9.19
CA PHE A 265 -8.04 -4.23 9.71
C PHE A 265 -8.07 -4.55 11.21
N LEU A 266 -8.73 -3.71 12.02
CA LEU A 266 -8.83 -3.93 13.46
C LEU A 266 -9.59 -5.21 13.79
N ALA A 267 -10.68 -5.53 13.09
CA ALA A 267 -11.41 -6.77 13.26
C ALA A 267 -10.53 -7.99 12.93
N CYS A 268 -9.81 -7.96 11.81
CA CYS A 268 -8.87 -9.02 11.47
C CYS A 268 -7.72 -9.12 12.47
N TRP A 269 -7.19 -8.00 12.95
CA TRP A 269 -6.12 -8.01 13.96
C TRP A 269 -6.56 -8.64 15.27
N LEU A 270 -7.83 -8.50 15.67
CA LEU A 270 -8.36 -9.16 16.85
C LEU A 270 -8.54 -10.67 16.68
N VAL A 271 -8.98 -11.13 15.50
CA VAL A 271 -9.45 -12.52 15.26
C VAL A 271 -8.43 -13.38 14.50
N ALA A 272 -7.51 -12.77 13.73
CA ALA A 272 -6.57 -13.51 12.89
C ALA A 272 -5.64 -14.44 13.69
N PRO A 273 -5.11 -15.53 13.07
CA PRO A 273 -4.16 -16.46 13.70
C PRO A 273 -2.91 -15.78 14.25
N HIS A 274 -2.49 -14.67 13.64
CA HIS A 274 -1.40 -13.80 14.11
C HIS A 274 -1.90 -12.58 14.90
N GLY A 275 -3.16 -12.59 15.31
CA GLY A 275 -3.81 -11.50 16.02
C GLY A 275 -3.72 -11.63 17.55
N LEU A 276 -4.32 -10.66 18.24
CA LEU A 276 -4.20 -10.51 19.70
C LEU A 276 -4.77 -11.69 20.47
N LEU A 277 -5.83 -12.32 19.97
CA LEU A 277 -6.47 -13.49 20.61
C LEU A 277 -5.59 -14.75 20.50
N ALA A 278 -4.90 -14.95 19.38
CA ALA A 278 -3.95 -16.07 19.20
C ALA A 278 -2.75 -15.94 20.14
N LEU A 279 -2.19 -14.73 20.27
CA LEU A 279 -1.08 -14.46 21.20
C LEU A 279 -1.47 -14.72 22.67
N ARG A 280 -2.71 -14.45 23.06
CA ARG A 280 -3.18 -14.77 24.42
C ARG A 280 -3.38 -16.26 24.67
N LEU A 281 -3.76 -17.03 23.65
CA LEU A 281 -3.93 -18.47 23.75
C LEU A 281 -2.58 -19.20 23.83
N ASP A 282 -1.56 -18.73 23.11
CA ASP A 282 -0.19 -19.27 23.20
C ASP A 282 0.48 -18.95 24.55
N CYS A 283 0.20 -17.80 25.15
CA CYS A 283 0.70 -17.46 26.50
C CYS A 283 0.07 -18.29 27.60
N THR A 284 -1.06 -18.94 27.37
CA THR A 284 -1.74 -19.83 28.36
C THR A 284 -1.39 -21.31 28.19
N ALA A 285 -0.66 -21.67 27.12
CA ALA A 285 -0.15 -23.04 26.95
C ALA A 285 1.05 -23.28 27.90
N PRO A 286 1.00 -24.25 28.83
CA PRO A 286 2.11 -24.50 29.75
C PRO A 286 3.35 -24.91 28.97
N HIS A 287 4.48 -24.29 29.33
CA HIS A 287 5.82 -24.52 28.76
C HIS A 287 6.32 -25.97 29.03
N HIS A 288 5.71 -26.98 28.43
CA HIS A 288 6.20 -28.37 28.55
C HIS A 288 7.26 -28.75 27.49
N ARG A 289 7.67 -27.86 26.57
CA ARG A 289 8.66 -28.23 25.55
C ARG A 289 10.13 -28.02 25.93
N HIS A 290 10.45 -27.15 26.86
CA HIS A 290 11.85 -26.93 27.26
C HIS A 290 12.37 -27.91 28.32
N ALA A 291 11.48 -28.60 29.05
CA ALA A 291 11.90 -29.59 30.03
C ALA A 291 12.45 -30.90 29.42
N ARG A 292 11.98 -31.29 28.21
CA ARG A 292 12.47 -32.52 27.54
C ARG A 292 13.86 -32.40 26.95
N VAL A 293 14.21 -31.23 26.40
CA VAL A 293 15.54 -31.03 25.80
C VAL A 293 16.63 -30.94 26.84
N ALA A 294 16.34 -30.39 28.02
CA ALA A 294 17.29 -30.33 29.14
C ALA A 294 17.54 -31.72 29.78
N ASP A 295 16.54 -32.59 29.79
CA ASP A 295 16.69 -33.96 30.36
C ASP A 295 17.46 -34.88 29.42
N ASP A 296 17.29 -34.74 28.11
CA ASP A 296 18.03 -35.52 27.11
C ASP A 296 19.53 -35.13 27.05
N THR A 297 19.87 -33.85 27.21
CA THR A 297 21.26 -33.39 27.26
C THR A 297 21.95 -33.85 28.57
N HIS A 298 21.24 -33.91 29.68
CA HIS A 298 21.78 -34.38 30.95
C HIS A 298 22.05 -35.91 30.93
N ARG A 299 21.19 -36.69 30.27
CA ARG A 299 21.41 -38.15 30.10
C ARG A 299 22.57 -38.47 29.14
N ALA A 300 22.70 -37.69 28.06
CA ALA A 300 23.80 -37.87 27.11
C ALA A 300 25.18 -37.60 27.78
N HIS A 301 25.29 -36.64 28.68
CA HIS A 301 26.52 -36.37 29.42
C HIS A 301 26.85 -37.43 30.49
N LEU A 302 25.85 -38.09 31.06
CA LEU A 302 26.09 -39.18 32.01
C LEU A 302 26.54 -40.48 31.33
N GLU A 303 26.06 -40.76 30.12
CA GLU A 303 26.50 -41.95 29.35
C GLU A 303 27.94 -41.82 28.81
N ILE A 304 28.38 -40.62 28.42
CA ILE A 304 29.75 -40.37 27.95
C ILE A 304 30.75 -40.44 29.11
N GLY A 305 30.35 -40.07 30.33
CA GLY A 305 31.20 -40.11 31.51
C GLY A 305 31.51 -41.54 32.05
N SER A 306 30.65 -42.52 31.74
CA SER A 306 30.83 -43.91 32.23
C SER A 306 31.77 -44.78 31.40
N HIS A 307 32.19 -44.33 30.22
CA HIS A 307 33.11 -45.10 29.35
C HIS A 307 34.60 -44.70 29.44
N VAL A 308 34.96 -43.75 30.33
CA VAL A 308 36.35 -43.23 30.41
C VAL A 308 37.13 -43.74 31.64
N THR A 309 36.58 -44.68 32.45
CA THR A 309 37.31 -45.24 33.59
C THR A 309 37.44 -46.74 33.45
N ASP A 310 38.38 -47.20 32.61
CA ASP A 310 39.00 -48.50 32.76
C ASP A 310 40.50 -48.38 32.38
N PRO A 311 41.43 -48.43 33.35
CA PRO A 311 42.86 -48.46 33.10
C PRO A 311 43.33 -49.90 33.14
N GLN A 312 43.80 -50.43 32.02
CA GLN A 312 44.88 -51.48 32.02
C GLN A 312 46.04 -51.04 31.22
#